data_7538e517b8bbd47478ac56e2c13730c5
#
_entry.id   7538e517b8bbd47478ac56e2c13730c5
#
_cell.length_a   1.000
_cell.length_b   1.000
_cell.length_c   1.000
_cell.angle_alpha   90.00
_cell.angle_beta   90.00
_cell.angle_gamma   90.00
#
_symmetry.space_group_name_H-M   'P 1'
#
loop_
_entity.id
_entity.type
_entity.pdbx_description
1 polymer ?
#
loop_
_entity_poly.entity_id
_entity_poly.type
_entity_poly.pdbx_seq_one_letter_code
_entity_poly.pdbx_strand_id
1 'polypeptide(L)'
;MSQNMDEGEVKIYHERQRLQFCLLHSLNNLFQGKDTFTRSDLNKIAEKLDVDDPNKGSWNPVSLVFRPHHNEITGNYDINVLIAALQQKAKTVVWHDKRNGASSIDLDGTDDRLMGIVLNVPVTKFSGLWRSRHWVTLRCIQGVWYNLDSDFIAPYAFKDTQQLREFLDRIITAGAEVLLVMNDKQ
;
A
#
# COMPACT_ATOMS: atom_id res chain seq x y z
N MET A 1 30.01 13.22 -34.82
CA MET A 1 28.85 13.92 -34.23
C MET A 1 28.13 12.90 -33.33
N SER A 2 28.46 12.89 -32.06
CA SER A 2 27.83 12.00 -31.07
C SER A 2 26.55 12.68 -30.63
N GLN A 3 25.41 12.07 -30.94
CA GLN A 3 24.15 12.47 -30.37
C GLN A 3 24.14 11.95 -28.94
N ASN A 4 24.28 12.86 -27.97
CA ASN A 4 23.90 12.61 -26.60
C ASN A 4 22.36 12.43 -26.58
N MET A 5 21.89 11.20 -26.47
CA MET A 5 20.54 10.95 -26.05
C MET A 5 20.49 11.36 -24.58
N ASP A 6 19.78 12.43 -24.31
CA ASP A 6 19.37 12.85 -22.99
C ASP A 6 18.43 11.72 -22.46
N GLU A 7 18.97 10.77 -21.73
CA GLU A 7 18.18 9.80 -20.97
C GLU A 7 17.47 10.58 -19.89
N GLY A 8 16.25 11.06 -20.20
CA GLY A 8 15.42 11.80 -19.27
C GLY A 8 15.33 11.07 -17.95
N GLU A 9 15.89 11.66 -16.91
CA GLU A 9 15.89 11.13 -15.55
C GLU A 9 14.47 10.79 -15.14
N VAL A 10 14.19 9.50 -14.87
CA VAL A 10 12.87 9.02 -14.46
C VAL A 10 12.53 9.62 -13.11
N LYS A 11 11.64 10.60 -13.09
CA LYS A 11 11.21 11.24 -11.87
C LYS A 11 10.22 10.33 -11.13
N ILE A 12 10.70 9.65 -10.10
CA ILE A 12 9.86 8.81 -9.23
C ILE A 12 9.26 9.66 -8.14
N TYR A 13 7.92 9.63 -8.03
CA TYR A 13 7.23 10.26 -6.94
C TYR A 13 7.33 9.41 -5.67
N HIS A 14 7.77 10.02 -4.56
CA HIS A 14 7.91 9.35 -3.28
C HIS A 14 7.56 10.32 -2.14
N GLU A 15 6.53 9.97 -1.39
CA GLU A 15 6.17 10.68 -0.16
C GLU A 15 6.80 10.02 1.05
N ARG A 16 7.49 10.82 1.86
CA ARG A 16 7.94 10.40 3.18
C ARG A 16 6.83 10.56 4.21
N GLN A 17 6.69 9.56 5.05
CA GLN A 17 5.73 9.55 6.13
C GLN A 17 5.97 10.71 7.09
N ARG A 18 4.87 11.41 7.37
CA ARG A 18 4.76 12.34 8.50
C ARG A 18 3.63 11.84 9.39
N LEU A 19 3.90 11.63 10.68
CA LEU A 19 2.97 10.99 11.60
C LEU A 19 2.67 9.53 11.21
N GLN A 20 1.47 9.02 11.47
CA GLN A 20 1.11 7.61 11.21
C GLN A 20 0.23 7.42 9.96
N PHE A 21 0.33 8.31 8.97
CA PHE A 21 -0.48 8.25 7.75
C PHE A 21 0.10 7.32 6.67
N CYS A 22 0.67 6.18 7.07
CA CYS A 22 1.35 5.26 6.15
C CYS A 22 0.46 4.80 4.99
N LEU A 23 -0.87 4.58 5.20
CA LEU A 23 -1.77 4.22 4.11
C LEU A 23 -1.91 5.34 3.09
N LEU A 24 -2.07 6.59 3.53
CA LEU A 24 -2.18 7.74 2.64
C LEU A 24 -0.95 7.87 1.74
N HIS A 25 0.24 7.84 2.36
CA HIS A 25 1.49 7.93 1.62
C HIS A 25 1.72 6.72 0.72
N SER A 26 1.34 5.52 1.17
CA SER A 26 1.39 4.30 0.36
C SER A 26 0.52 4.42 -0.91
N LEU A 27 -0.70 4.94 -0.79
CA LEU A 27 -1.59 5.16 -1.92
C LEU A 27 -1.04 6.22 -2.89
N ASN A 28 -0.57 7.37 -2.40
CA ASN A 28 0.01 8.40 -3.25
C ASN A 28 1.29 7.92 -3.97
N ASN A 29 2.13 7.15 -3.28
CA ASN A 29 3.30 6.49 -3.87
C ASN A 29 2.88 5.45 -4.93
N LEU A 30 1.81 4.68 -4.69
CA LEU A 30 1.28 3.71 -5.65
C LEU A 30 0.82 4.40 -6.95
N PHE A 31 0.11 5.51 -6.84
CA PHE A 31 -0.39 6.25 -8.00
C PHE A 31 0.63 7.21 -8.62
N GLN A 32 1.82 7.34 -8.03
CA GLN A 32 2.87 8.23 -8.48
C GLN A 32 2.39 9.69 -8.62
N GLY A 33 1.53 10.13 -7.70
CA GLY A 33 0.93 11.45 -7.77
C GLY A 33 0.70 12.08 -6.40
N LYS A 34 1.15 13.34 -6.28
CA LYS A 34 0.85 14.16 -5.11
C LYS A 34 -0.66 14.36 -4.99
N ASP A 35 -1.17 14.21 -3.76
CA ASP A 35 -2.58 14.45 -3.45
C ASP A 35 -3.57 13.63 -4.30
N THR A 36 -3.16 12.45 -4.84
CA THR A 36 -4.08 11.51 -5.49
C THR A 36 -5.18 11.08 -4.52
N PHE A 37 -4.82 10.94 -3.25
CA PHE A 37 -5.70 10.88 -2.10
C PHE A 37 -5.28 11.90 -1.06
N THR A 38 -6.25 12.48 -0.38
CA THR A 38 -6.04 13.35 0.77
C THR A 38 -6.50 12.67 2.06
N ARG A 39 -6.09 13.20 3.20
CA ARG A 39 -6.61 12.76 4.50
C ARG A 39 -8.14 12.87 4.56
N SER A 40 -8.69 13.96 4.00
CA SER A 40 -10.14 14.16 3.95
C SER A 40 -10.85 13.07 3.16
N ASP A 41 -10.25 12.60 2.06
CA ASP A 41 -10.84 11.52 1.25
C ASP A 41 -10.86 10.20 2.01
N LEU A 42 -9.75 9.82 2.65
CA LEU A 42 -9.68 8.60 3.43
C LEU A 42 -10.61 8.63 4.66
N ASN A 43 -10.75 9.79 5.32
CA ASN A 43 -11.71 9.95 6.41
C ASN A 43 -13.14 9.76 5.94
N LYS A 44 -13.54 10.36 4.80
CA LYS A 44 -14.88 10.18 4.21
C LYS A 44 -15.16 8.71 3.85
N ILE A 45 -14.15 8.01 3.31
CA ILE A 45 -14.26 6.58 3.01
C ILE A 45 -14.50 5.78 4.29
N ALA A 46 -13.70 6.04 5.33
CA ALA A 46 -13.82 5.36 6.61
C ALA A 46 -15.18 5.63 7.28
N GLU A 47 -15.65 6.88 7.27
CA GLU A 47 -16.97 7.26 7.78
C GLU A 47 -18.09 6.55 7.04
N LYS A 48 -18.00 6.42 5.72
CA LYS A 48 -18.99 5.69 4.91
C LYS A 48 -19.02 4.21 5.26
N LEU A 49 -17.85 3.57 5.38
CA LEU A 49 -17.75 2.17 5.79
C LEU A 49 -18.34 1.95 7.19
N ASP A 50 -18.09 2.90 8.08
CA ASP A 50 -18.67 2.89 9.42
C ASP A 50 -20.21 2.96 9.42
N VAL A 51 -20.82 3.69 8.50
CA VAL A 51 -22.29 3.80 8.38
C VAL A 51 -22.90 2.53 7.78
N ASP A 52 -22.20 1.93 6.81
CA ASP A 52 -22.67 0.75 6.06
C ASP A 52 -22.46 -0.58 6.83
N ASP A 53 -21.81 -0.56 8.01
CA ASP A 53 -21.59 -1.77 8.81
C ASP A 53 -22.89 -2.27 9.46
N PRO A 54 -23.43 -3.46 9.04
CA PRO A 54 -24.67 -4.01 9.57
C PRO A 54 -24.59 -4.43 11.05
N ASN A 55 -23.40 -4.53 11.63
CA ASN A 55 -23.19 -4.92 13.04
C ASN A 55 -23.33 -3.73 14.01
N LYS A 56 -23.61 -2.52 13.55
CA LYS A 56 -23.82 -1.33 14.40
C LYS A 56 -25.10 -1.31 15.25
N GLY A 57 -25.85 -2.40 15.33
CA GLY A 57 -27.09 -2.50 16.13
C GLY A 57 -26.92 -2.45 17.65
N SER A 58 -25.71 -2.42 18.19
CA SER A 58 -25.46 -2.33 19.64
C SER A 58 -24.86 -0.97 20.00
N TRP A 59 -25.72 -0.07 20.45
CA TRP A 59 -25.33 1.23 20.99
C TRP A 59 -24.47 1.03 22.25
N ASN A 60 -23.18 1.22 22.14
CA ASN A 60 -22.24 1.18 23.26
C ASN A 60 -21.47 2.50 23.33
N PRO A 61 -21.50 3.23 24.47
CA PRO A 61 -20.79 4.51 24.61
C PRO A 61 -19.29 4.44 24.31
N VAL A 62 -18.68 3.26 24.41
CA VAL A 62 -17.26 3.02 24.09
C VAL A 62 -17.00 3.05 22.58
N SER A 63 -18.01 2.78 21.72
CA SER A 63 -17.88 2.82 20.26
C SER A 63 -17.68 4.24 19.71
N LEU A 64 -18.00 5.27 20.50
CA LEU A 64 -17.73 6.68 20.17
C LEU A 64 -16.22 7.04 20.22
N VAL A 65 -15.43 6.26 20.97
CA VAL A 65 -13.99 6.51 21.17
C VAL A 65 -13.13 5.64 20.26
N PHE A 66 -13.65 4.48 19.84
CA PHE A 66 -12.94 3.54 18.94
C PHE A 66 -13.74 3.35 17.65
N ARG A 67 -13.46 4.15 16.64
CA ARG A 67 -13.98 3.92 15.29
C ARG A 67 -13.25 2.72 14.69
N PRO A 68 -13.95 1.67 14.21
CA PRO A 68 -13.32 0.42 13.80
C PRO A 68 -12.42 0.55 12.56
N HIS A 69 -12.69 1.51 11.66
CA HIS A 69 -11.99 1.63 10.39
C HIS A 69 -10.88 2.68 10.37
N HIS A 70 -10.82 3.59 11.32
CA HIS A 70 -9.71 4.53 11.42
C HIS A 70 -9.58 5.19 12.79
N ASN A 71 -8.37 5.65 13.10
CA ASN A 71 -8.10 6.56 14.20
C ASN A 71 -7.70 7.91 13.61
N GLU A 72 -8.59 8.90 13.70
CA GLU A 72 -8.38 10.24 13.14
C GLU A 72 -7.12 10.94 13.68
N ILE A 73 -6.74 10.65 14.92
CA ILE A 73 -5.59 11.26 15.57
C ILE A 73 -4.29 10.63 15.08
N THR A 74 -4.27 9.31 14.91
CA THR A 74 -3.07 8.55 14.55
C THR A 74 -2.96 8.28 13.05
N GLY A 75 -4.06 8.44 12.27
CA GLY A 75 -4.09 8.17 10.83
C GLY A 75 -4.01 6.68 10.48
N ASN A 76 -4.36 5.82 11.40
CA ASN A 76 -4.29 4.37 11.22
C ASN A 76 -5.56 3.88 10.53
N TYR A 77 -5.49 3.67 9.21
CA TYR A 77 -6.59 3.14 8.40
C TYR A 77 -6.45 1.63 8.21
N ASP A 78 -7.59 0.93 8.18
CA ASP A 78 -7.62 -0.51 7.96
C ASP A 78 -7.63 -0.89 6.47
N ILE A 79 -7.67 -2.19 6.20
CA ILE A 79 -7.67 -2.76 4.86
C ILE A 79 -8.95 -2.41 4.06
N ASN A 80 -10.09 -2.22 4.73
CA ASN A 80 -11.35 -1.91 4.04
C ASN A 80 -11.30 -0.50 3.45
N VAL A 81 -10.64 0.43 4.15
CA VAL A 81 -10.38 1.79 3.64
C VAL A 81 -9.47 1.73 2.40
N LEU A 82 -8.41 0.91 2.43
CA LEU A 82 -7.55 0.69 1.26
C LEU A 82 -8.36 0.17 0.06
N ILE A 83 -9.14 -0.90 0.26
CA ILE A 83 -9.93 -1.51 -0.81
C ILE A 83 -10.92 -0.50 -1.39
N ALA A 84 -11.67 0.21 -0.53
CA ALA A 84 -12.66 1.20 -0.97
C ALA A 84 -11.99 2.39 -1.71
N ALA A 85 -10.83 2.84 -1.26
CA ALA A 85 -10.06 3.89 -1.93
C ALA A 85 -9.62 3.45 -3.34
N LEU A 86 -9.10 2.23 -3.48
CA LEU A 86 -8.67 1.68 -4.76
C LEU A 86 -9.85 1.46 -5.72
N GLN A 87 -10.98 0.99 -5.23
CA GLN A 87 -12.21 0.84 -6.03
C GLN A 87 -12.71 2.18 -6.60
N GLN A 88 -12.60 3.28 -5.87
CA GLN A 88 -12.94 4.62 -6.37
C GLN A 88 -12.06 5.06 -7.56
N LYS A 89 -10.90 4.44 -7.73
CA LYS A 89 -9.95 4.68 -8.84
C LYS A 89 -9.99 3.57 -9.89
N ALA A 90 -11.07 2.78 -9.95
CA ALA A 90 -11.21 1.62 -10.85
C ALA A 90 -10.02 0.67 -10.76
N LYS A 91 -9.68 0.27 -9.52
CA LYS A 91 -8.66 -0.73 -9.23
C LYS A 91 -9.26 -1.85 -8.41
N THR A 92 -8.90 -3.08 -8.76
CA THR A 92 -9.28 -4.28 -8.02
C THR A 92 -8.10 -4.73 -7.16
N VAL A 93 -8.40 -5.20 -5.95
CA VAL A 93 -7.41 -5.77 -5.03
C VAL A 93 -7.54 -7.29 -5.02
N VAL A 94 -6.44 -7.98 -5.27
CA VAL A 94 -6.35 -9.44 -5.18
C VAL A 94 -5.44 -9.79 -4.00
N TRP A 95 -5.99 -10.53 -3.06
CA TRP A 95 -5.22 -11.03 -1.92
C TRP A 95 -4.32 -12.17 -2.35
N HIS A 96 -3.02 -12.03 -2.13
CA HIS A 96 -2.08 -13.10 -2.41
C HIS A 96 -2.11 -14.17 -1.33
N ASP A 97 -2.25 -15.43 -1.72
CA ASP A 97 -2.20 -16.55 -0.78
C ASP A 97 -0.74 -16.80 -0.34
N LYS A 98 -0.46 -16.51 0.93
CA LYS A 98 0.87 -16.65 1.54
C LYS A 98 1.50 -18.04 1.38
N ARG A 99 0.67 -19.08 1.22
CA ARG A 99 1.16 -20.48 1.04
C ARG A 99 1.90 -20.67 -0.27
N ASN A 100 1.62 -19.83 -1.25
CA ASN A 100 2.20 -19.94 -2.58
C ASN A 100 3.58 -19.27 -2.72
N GLY A 101 4.02 -18.50 -1.70
CA GLY A 101 5.24 -17.71 -1.79
C GLY A 101 5.20 -16.66 -2.88
N ALA A 102 6.30 -15.96 -3.09
CA ALA A 102 6.39 -14.91 -4.11
C ALA A 102 6.51 -15.44 -5.54
N SER A 103 6.81 -16.73 -5.72
CA SER A 103 7.00 -17.33 -7.05
C SER A 103 5.73 -17.33 -7.92
N SER A 104 4.55 -17.31 -7.30
CA SER A 104 3.26 -17.27 -8.00
C SER A 104 2.81 -15.84 -8.38
N ILE A 105 3.56 -14.81 -7.99
CA ILE A 105 3.27 -13.44 -8.39
C ILE A 105 3.95 -13.16 -9.73
N ASP A 106 3.20 -12.66 -10.70
CA ASP A 106 3.75 -12.23 -11.98
C ASP A 106 4.47 -10.89 -11.83
N LEU A 107 5.78 -10.95 -11.56
CA LEU A 107 6.63 -9.77 -11.42
C LEU A 107 7.35 -9.38 -12.73
N ASP A 108 7.28 -10.25 -13.72
CA ASP A 108 7.99 -10.08 -14.99
C ASP A 108 7.12 -9.34 -16.04
N GLY A 109 5.86 -9.01 -15.65
CA GLY A 109 4.98 -8.16 -16.46
C GLY A 109 4.29 -8.89 -17.61
N THR A 110 4.03 -10.20 -17.47
CA THR A 110 3.23 -10.95 -18.43
C THR A 110 1.74 -10.60 -18.30
N ASP A 111 1.28 -10.20 -17.11
CA ASP A 111 -0.02 -9.57 -16.90
C ASP A 111 0.16 -8.04 -16.76
N ASP A 112 -0.18 -7.30 -17.79
CA ASP A 112 -0.11 -5.84 -17.87
C ASP A 112 -1.08 -5.14 -16.90
N ARG A 113 -2.00 -5.89 -16.30
CA ARG A 113 -2.94 -5.39 -15.31
C ARG A 113 -2.33 -5.14 -13.94
N LEU A 114 -1.20 -5.80 -13.60
CA LEU A 114 -0.57 -5.58 -12.30
C LEU A 114 -0.02 -4.16 -12.20
N MET A 115 -0.76 -3.29 -11.52
CA MET A 115 -0.35 -1.91 -11.29
C MET A 115 0.78 -1.81 -10.28
N GLY A 116 0.71 -2.60 -9.20
CA GLY A 116 1.68 -2.60 -8.11
C GLY A 116 1.25 -3.51 -6.98
N ILE A 117 2.04 -3.54 -5.92
CA ILE A 117 1.81 -4.39 -4.74
C ILE A 117 1.75 -3.49 -3.52
N VAL A 118 0.72 -3.67 -2.70
CA VAL A 118 0.62 -3.03 -1.38
C VAL A 118 0.81 -4.09 -0.31
N LEU A 119 1.68 -3.80 0.61
CA LEU A 119 2.03 -4.68 1.72
C LEU A 119 1.47 -4.12 3.02
N ASN A 120 0.92 -4.99 3.85
CA ASN A 120 0.58 -4.67 5.23
C ASN A 120 1.52 -5.45 6.16
N VAL A 121 2.57 -4.78 6.62
CA VAL A 121 3.70 -5.38 7.33
C VAL A 121 3.51 -5.27 8.84
N PRO A 122 3.64 -6.36 9.63
CA PRO A 122 3.63 -6.26 11.08
C PRO A 122 4.88 -5.50 11.56
N VAL A 123 4.67 -4.52 12.43
CA VAL A 123 5.74 -3.74 13.07
C VAL A 123 5.65 -3.91 14.57
N THR A 124 6.78 -4.26 15.18
CA THR A 124 6.89 -4.39 16.63
C THR A 124 7.80 -3.30 17.15
N LYS A 125 7.29 -2.48 18.06
CA LYS A 125 8.04 -1.39 18.71
C LYS A 125 8.16 -1.67 20.21
N PHE A 126 9.15 -1.04 20.84
CA PHE A 126 9.40 -1.13 22.30
C PHE A 126 9.53 -2.59 22.81
N SER A 127 10.45 -3.37 22.23
CA SER A 127 10.74 -4.75 22.64
C SER A 127 9.51 -5.66 22.72
N GLY A 128 8.54 -5.47 21.81
CA GLY A 128 7.36 -6.33 21.73
C GLY A 128 6.11 -5.79 22.43
N LEU A 129 6.21 -4.70 23.18
CA LEU A 129 5.07 -4.10 23.91
C LEU A 129 4.05 -3.43 23.02
N TRP A 130 4.45 -2.97 21.83
CA TRP A 130 3.57 -2.32 20.88
C TRP A 130 3.59 -3.06 19.54
N ARG A 131 2.43 -3.59 19.13
CA ARG A 131 2.23 -4.20 17.82
C ARG A 131 1.39 -3.26 16.97
N SER A 132 1.89 -2.93 15.79
CA SER A 132 1.18 -2.15 14.77
C SER A 132 1.40 -2.76 13.40
N ARG A 133 0.76 -2.21 12.39
CA ARG A 133 0.98 -2.58 10.99
C ARG A 133 1.36 -1.34 10.20
N HIS A 134 2.18 -1.56 9.19
CA HIS A 134 2.71 -0.51 8.33
C HIS A 134 2.37 -0.82 6.87
N TRP A 135 1.93 0.20 6.15
CA TRP A 135 1.59 0.10 4.75
C TRP A 135 2.79 0.49 3.88
N VAL A 136 3.17 -0.39 2.97
CA VAL A 136 4.30 -0.21 2.05
C VAL A 136 3.83 -0.45 0.63
N THR A 137 4.30 0.35 -0.31
CA THR A 137 4.02 0.19 -1.73
C THR A 137 5.24 -0.28 -2.49
N LEU A 138 5.05 -1.30 -3.34
CA LEU A 138 5.99 -1.69 -4.38
C LEU A 138 5.38 -1.34 -5.73
N ARG A 139 6.16 -0.71 -6.60
CA ARG A 139 5.70 -0.26 -7.92
C ARG A 139 6.74 -0.55 -8.99
N CYS A 140 6.30 -1.10 -10.12
CA CYS A 140 7.13 -1.17 -11.33
C CYS A 140 7.01 0.15 -12.10
N ILE A 141 8.14 0.80 -12.35
CA ILE A 141 8.23 2.06 -13.09
C ILE A 141 9.28 1.88 -14.17
N GLN A 142 8.90 1.98 -15.42
CA GLN A 142 9.78 1.75 -16.58
C GLN A 142 10.60 0.45 -16.50
N GLY A 143 9.94 -0.64 -16.08
CA GLY A 143 10.56 -1.97 -15.99
C GLY A 143 11.41 -2.22 -14.74
N VAL A 144 11.56 -1.23 -13.87
CA VAL A 144 12.28 -1.38 -12.60
C VAL A 144 11.29 -1.38 -11.44
N TRP A 145 11.40 -2.36 -10.54
CA TRP A 145 10.61 -2.40 -9.32
C TRP A 145 11.24 -1.55 -8.23
N TYR A 146 10.41 -0.75 -7.57
CA TYR A 146 10.81 0.12 -6.46
C TYR A 146 10.03 -0.22 -5.20
N ASN A 147 10.73 -0.25 -4.08
CA ASN A 147 10.13 -0.15 -2.76
C ASN A 147 9.96 1.35 -2.42
N LEU A 148 8.71 1.76 -2.33
CA LEU A 148 8.30 3.13 -2.06
C LEU A 148 7.81 3.28 -0.61
N ASP A 149 8.47 2.58 0.32
CA ASP A 149 8.17 2.69 1.75
C ASP A 149 8.32 4.14 2.22
N SER A 150 7.27 4.70 2.78
CA SER A 150 7.26 6.08 3.26
C SER A 150 8.18 6.34 4.46
N ASP A 151 8.68 5.30 5.12
CA ASP A 151 9.72 5.42 6.15
C ASP A 151 11.11 5.65 5.55
N PHE A 152 11.31 5.35 4.27
CA PHE A 152 12.59 5.55 3.60
C PHE A 152 12.81 7.03 3.23
N ILE A 153 14.08 7.43 3.16
CA ILE A 153 14.47 8.77 2.72
C ILE A 153 14.24 8.95 1.22
N ALA A 154 14.46 7.87 0.44
CA ALA A 154 14.32 7.82 -1.01
C ALA A 154 13.80 6.46 -1.46
N PRO A 155 13.23 6.34 -2.67
CA PRO A 155 12.86 5.06 -3.27
C PRO A 155 14.04 4.09 -3.28
N TYR A 156 13.77 2.82 -2.97
CA TYR A 156 14.76 1.76 -3.12
C TYR A 156 14.47 0.95 -4.37
N ALA A 157 15.38 1.01 -5.35
CA ALA A 157 15.28 0.21 -6.58
C ALA A 157 15.75 -1.23 -6.32
N PHE A 158 14.94 -2.22 -6.70
CA PHE A 158 15.40 -3.61 -6.75
C PHE A 158 16.26 -3.81 -7.99
N LYS A 159 17.33 -4.57 -7.83
CA LYS A 159 18.26 -4.88 -8.90
C LYS A 159 17.62 -5.67 -10.03
N ASP A 160 16.76 -6.62 -9.65
CA ASP A 160 16.06 -7.53 -10.55
C ASP A 160 14.82 -8.13 -9.85
N THR A 161 14.00 -8.86 -10.58
CA THR A 161 12.82 -9.53 -10.06
C THR A 161 13.15 -10.63 -9.07
N GLN A 162 14.33 -11.23 -9.13
CA GLN A 162 14.78 -12.23 -8.16
C GLN A 162 14.99 -11.61 -6.78
N GLN A 163 15.65 -10.47 -6.70
CA GLN A 163 15.82 -9.74 -5.43
C GLN A 163 14.47 -9.33 -4.84
N LEU A 164 13.53 -8.91 -5.69
CA LEU A 164 12.16 -8.60 -5.26
C LEU A 164 11.44 -9.84 -4.71
N ARG A 165 11.56 -11.01 -5.36
CA ARG A 165 10.97 -12.27 -4.89
C ARG A 165 11.52 -12.65 -3.52
N GLU A 166 12.83 -12.59 -3.34
CA GLU A 166 13.49 -12.88 -2.06
C GLU A 166 13.03 -11.92 -0.95
N PHE A 167 12.84 -10.65 -1.28
CA PHE A 167 12.27 -9.67 -0.36
C PHE A 167 10.83 -10.05 0.03
N LEU A 168 9.97 -10.35 -0.95
CA LEU A 168 8.57 -10.72 -0.72
C LEU A 168 8.47 -12.00 0.11
N ASP A 169 9.22 -13.05 -0.19
CA ASP A 169 9.22 -14.30 0.57
C ASP A 169 9.61 -14.07 2.04
N ARG A 170 10.60 -13.23 2.26
CA ARG A 170 11.06 -12.87 3.60
C ARG A 170 9.98 -12.16 4.41
N ILE A 171 9.28 -11.18 3.82
CA ILE A 171 8.23 -10.44 4.53
C ILE A 171 6.95 -11.26 4.69
N ILE A 172 6.61 -12.14 3.74
CA ILE A 172 5.51 -13.11 3.86
C ILE A 172 5.76 -14.02 5.06
N THR A 173 6.98 -14.57 5.16
CA THR A 173 7.39 -15.40 6.30
C THR A 173 7.31 -14.63 7.63
N ALA A 174 7.60 -13.33 7.62
CA ALA A 174 7.46 -12.45 8.78
C ALA A 174 6.01 -12.06 9.11
N GLY A 175 5.03 -12.53 8.33
CA GLY A 175 3.59 -12.33 8.60
C GLY A 175 2.98 -11.12 7.90
N ALA A 176 3.61 -10.58 6.87
CA ALA A 176 3.01 -9.54 6.04
C ALA A 176 1.82 -10.07 5.21
N GLU A 177 0.84 -9.20 4.98
CA GLU A 177 -0.20 -9.40 3.96
C GLU A 177 0.30 -8.79 2.64
N VAL A 178 0.07 -9.49 1.54
CA VAL A 178 0.45 -9.04 0.20
C VAL A 178 -0.82 -8.86 -0.64
N LEU A 179 -1.01 -7.66 -1.16
CA LEU A 179 -2.17 -7.24 -1.91
C LEU A 179 -1.73 -6.80 -3.31
N LEU A 180 -2.16 -7.54 -4.32
CA LEU A 180 -1.91 -7.19 -5.71
C LEU A 180 -2.96 -6.18 -6.15
N VAL A 181 -2.52 -5.02 -6.60
CA VAL A 181 -3.41 -3.98 -7.12
C VAL A 181 -3.45 -4.09 -8.63
N MET A 182 -4.62 -4.40 -9.13
CA MET A 182 -4.86 -4.66 -10.55
C MET A 182 -5.62 -3.51 -11.20
N ASN A 183 -5.26 -3.17 -12.42
CA ASN A 183 -6.10 -2.35 -13.28
C ASN A 183 -7.36 -3.15 -13.67
N ASP A 184 -8.52 -2.52 -13.59
CA ASP A 184 -9.74 -3.16 -14.08
C ASP A 184 -9.64 -3.38 -15.60
N LYS A 185 -10.27 -4.45 -16.10
CA LYS A 185 -10.36 -4.68 -17.54
C LYS A 185 -11.18 -3.53 -18.13
N GLN A 186 -10.58 -2.83 -19.08
CA GLN A 186 -11.33 -1.95 -19.98
C GLN A 186 -12.20 -2.77 -20.92
#